data_cbaa5be2262c1389ab8daf7a0bc00dcc
#
_entry.id   cbaa5be2262c1389ab8daf7a0bc00dcc
#
_cell.length_a   1.000
_cell.length_b   1.000
_cell.length_c   1.000
_cell.angle_alpha   90.00
_cell.angle_beta   90.00
_cell.angle_gamma   90.00
#
_symmetry.space_group_name_H-M   'P 1'
#
loop_
_entity.id
_entity.type
_entity.pdbx_description
1 polymer ?
#
loop_
_entity_poly.entity_id
_entity_poly.type
_entity_poly.pdbx_seq_one_letter_code
_entity_poly.pdbx_strand_id
1 'polypeptide(L)'
;MEWWKKTEECSGLRGDPSQIEWYVVPNVSVFSTGDGEKVGLWTRSSEGTRIILAGNYMQNELVVRHEMLHALLDHEGHPREYFIERCGLTWDSWHGGN
;
A
#
# COMPACT_ATOMS: atom_id res chain seq x y z
N MET A 1 7.07 -13.57 -3.89
CA MET A 1 6.67 -12.35 -3.19
C MET A 1 6.25 -12.64 -1.78
N GLU A 2 7.22 -12.53 -0.92
CA GLU A 2 7.00 -12.89 0.47
C GLU A 2 6.06 -11.93 1.20
N TRP A 3 6.22 -10.62 0.96
CA TRP A 3 5.37 -9.63 1.60
C TRP A 3 3.93 -9.72 1.16
N TRP A 4 3.71 -10.05 -0.10
CA TRP A 4 2.36 -10.26 -0.61
C TRP A 4 1.71 -11.44 0.10
N LYS A 5 2.44 -12.53 0.23
CA LYS A 5 1.96 -13.72 0.90
C LYS A 5 1.64 -13.45 2.37
N LYS A 6 2.51 -12.71 3.06
CA LYS A 6 2.27 -12.33 4.45
C LYS A 6 0.98 -11.51 4.58
N THR A 7 0.75 -10.62 3.62
CA THR A 7 -0.43 -9.76 3.65
C THR A 7 -1.69 -10.56 3.33
N GLU A 8 -1.60 -11.54 2.43
CA GLU A 8 -2.70 -12.46 2.21
C GLU A 8 -3.01 -13.27 3.46
N GLU A 9 -1.99 -13.73 4.14
CA GLU A 9 -2.18 -14.56 5.34
C GLU A 9 -2.83 -13.81 6.48
N CYS A 10 -2.38 -12.60 6.76
CA CYS A 10 -2.95 -11.85 7.87
C CYS A 10 -4.36 -11.34 7.56
N SER A 11 -4.63 -11.00 6.31
CA SER A 11 -5.94 -10.45 5.93
C SER A 11 -6.97 -11.54 5.67
N GLY A 12 -6.54 -12.73 5.28
CA GLY A 12 -7.43 -13.78 4.84
C GLY A 12 -7.93 -13.58 3.41
N LEU A 13 -7.39 -12.59 2.71
CA LEU A 13 -7.79 -12.27 1.35
C LEU A 13 -6.79 -12.87 0.36
N ARG A 14 -7.21 -12.99 -0.88
CA ARG A 14 -6.38 -13.52 -1.96
C ARG A 14 -6.45 -12.60 -3.16
N GLY A 15 -5.34 -12.45 -3.85
CA GLY A 15 -5.29 -11.65 -5.06
C GLY A 15 -4.09 -12.02 -5.90
N ASP A 16 -3.97 -11.40 -7.06
CA ASP A 16 -2.88 -11.67 -7.99
C ASP A 16 -1.98 -10.44 -8.09
N PRO A 17 -0.78 -10.49 -7.51
CA PRO A 17 0.12 -9.34 -7.53
C PRO A 17 0.59 -8.97 -8.94
N SER A 18 0.50 -9.90 -9.90
CA SER A 18 0.91 -9.60 -11.28
C SER A 18 -0.06 -8.64 -11.97
N GLN A 19 -1.24 -8.42 -11.38
CA GLN A 19 -2.21 -7.46 -11.91
C GLN A 19 -1.96 -6.03 -11.45
N ILE A 20 -0.93 -5.83 -10.63
CA ILE A 20 -0.61 -4.51 -10.07
C ILE A 20 0.55 -3.90 -10.82
N GLU A 21 0.39 -2.66 -11.27
CA GLU A 21 1.50 -1.87 -11.80
C GLU A 21 2.20 -1.19 -10.63
N TRP A 22 3.51 -1.37 -10.56
CA TRP A 22 4.33 -0.79 -9.51
C TRP A 22 5.14 0.36 -10.07
N TYR A 23 5.06 1.50 -9.41
CA TYR A 23 5.84 2.68 -9.77
C TYR A 23 6.64 3.14 -8.58
N VAL A 24 7.87 3.56 -8.82
CA VAL A 24 8.73 4.13 -7.78
C VAL A 24 9.14 5.52 -8.24
N VAL A 25 8.92 6.51 -7.38
CA VAL A 25 9.45 7.86 -7.63
C VAL A 25 10.84 7.88 -7.01
N PRO A 26 11.91 7.86 -7.82
CA PRO A 26 13.26 7.61 -7.30
C PRO A 26 13.78 8.78 -6.47
N ASN A 27 14.57 8.42 -5.46
CA ASN A 27 15.35 9.38 -4.67
C ASN A 27 14.53 10.41 -3.90
N VAL A 28 13.27 10.07 -3.55
CA VAL A 28 12.44 10.96 -2.76
C VAL A 28 11.90 10.23 -1.55
N SER A 29 11.57 10.99 -0.50
CA SER A 29 10.94 10.45 0.70
C SER A 29 9.42 10.63 0.66
N VAL A 30 8.92 11.57 -0.14
CA VAL A 30 7.50 11.80 -0.35
C VAL A 30 7.28 12.25 -1.79
N PHE A 31 6.04 12.14 -2.24
CA PHE A 31 5.63 12.72 -3.52
C PHE A 31 4.29 13.41 -3.33
N SER A 32 4.02 14.40 -4.17
CA SER A 32 2.82 15.22 -4.04
C SER A 32 1.66 14.65 -4.85
N THR A 33 0.49 14.69 -4.27
CA THR A 33 -0.75 14.29 -4.93
C THR A 33 -1.79 15.39 -4.71
N GLY A 34 -2.95 15.21 -5.33
CA GLY A 34 -4.07 16.14 -5.10
C GLY A 34 -4.51 16.18 -3.64
N ASP A 35 -4.23 15.13 -2.88
CA ASP A 35 -4.62 15.01 -1.48
C ASP A 35 -3.46 15.26 -0.52
N GLY A 36 -2.35 15.80 -1.00
CA GLY A 36 -1.19 16.10 -0.17
C GLY A 36 -0.02 15.19 -0.47
N GLU A 37 0.96 15.20 0.44
CA GLU A 37 2.18 14.41 0.27
C GLU A 37 2.00 12.99 0.78
N LYS A 38 2.55 12.03 0.04
CA LYS A 38 2.41 10.61 0.35
C LYS A 38 3.76 9.91 0.28
N VAL A 39 3.91 8.84 1.05
CA VAL A 39 5.04 7.91 0.93
C VAL A 39 4.66 6.71 0.09
N GLY A 40 3.38 6.42 -0.02
CA GLY A 40 2.84 5.37 -0.86
C GLY A 40 1.40 5.68 -1.24
N LEU A 41 0.93 5.13 -2.33
CA LEU A 41 -0.42 5.39 -2.82
C LEU A 41 -0.89 4.21 -3.65
N TRP A 42 -2.10 3.75 -3.35
CA TRP A 42 -2.82 2.78 -4.17
C TRP A 42 -3.90 3.50 -4.95
N THR A 43 -4.02 3.19 -6.24
CA THR A 43 -5.11 3.72 -7.06
C THR A 43 -5.69 2.63 -7.92
N ARG A 44 -6.93 2.83 -8.30
CA ARG A 44 -7.60 1.95 -9.24
C ARG A 44 -8.35 2.77 -10.27
N SER A 45 -8.22 2.38 -11.52
CA SER A 45 -8.90 3.05 -12.63
C SER A 45 -9.38 2.01 -13.62
N SER A 46 -10.01 2.47 -14.70
CA SER A 46 -10.43 1.56 -15.79
C SER A 46 -9.23 0.85 -16.41
N GLU A 47 -8.02 1.37 -16.21
CA GLU A 47 -6.80 0.77 -16.78
C GLU A 47 -6.14 -0.21 -15.82
N GLY A 48 -6.65 -0.35 -14.60
CA GLY A 48 -6.14 -1.33 -13.66
C GLY A 48 -5.75 -0.73 -12.32
N THR A 49 -5.01 -1.53 -11.57
CA THR A 49 -4.57 -1.19 -10.21
C THR A 49 -3.10 -0.78 -10.24
N ARG A 50 -2.77 0.25 -9.49
CA ARG A 50 -1.42 0.79 -9.46
C ARG A 50 -1.03 1.11 -8.02
N ILE A 51 0.22 0.78 -7.67
CA ILE A 51 0.82 1.20 -6.41
C ILE A 51 2.03 2.07 -6.74
N ILE A 52 2.10 3.24 -6.12
CA ILE A 52 3.20 4.19 -6.30
C ILE A 52 3.91 4.33 -4.97
N LEU A 53 5.22 4.25 -4.97
CA LEU A 53 6.03 4.33 -3.75
C LEU A 53 7.07 5.43 -3.89
N ALA A 54 7.30 6.17 -2.80
CA ALA A 54 8.47 7.03 -2.73
C ALA A 54 9.71 6.13 -2.66
N GLY A 55 10.73 6.45 -3.44
CA GLY A 55 11.89 5.57 -3.59
C GLY A 55 12.56 5.22 -2.28
N ASN A 56 12.62 6.16 -1.34
CA ASN A 56 13.25 5.91 -0.05
C ASN A 56 12.46 4.92 0.82
N TYR A 57 11.24 4.59 0.44
CA TYR A 57 10.40 3.66 1.18
C TYR A 57 10.09 2.37 0.43
N MET A 58 10.72 2.15 -0.73
CA MET A 58 10.43 0.96 -1.52
C MET A 58 10.86 -0.34 -0.83
N GLN A 59 11.75 -0.24 0.18
CA GLN A 59 12.17 -1.39 0.97
C GLN A 59 11.55 -1.39 2.37
N ASN A 60 10.60 -0.52 2.63
CA ASN A 60 9.95 -0.44 3.93
C ASN A 60 8.73 -1.36 3.91
N GLU A 61 8.81 -2.44 4.68
CA GLU A 61 7.77 -3.47 4.69
C GLU A 61 6.40 -2.90 5.07
N LEU A 62 6.35 -2.02 6.07
CA LEU A 62 5.07 -1.45 6.52
C LEU A 62 4.39 -0.67 5.41
N VAL A 63 5.14 0.22 4.74
CA VAL A 63 4.58 1.04 3.66
C VAL A 63 4.11 0.15 2.51
N VAL A 64 4.97 -0.75 2.06
CA VAL A 64 4.66 -1.59 0.91
C VAL A 64 3.45 -2.49 1.19
N ARG A 65 3.43 -3.13 2.36
CA ARG A 65 2.33 -4.01 2.71
C ARG A 65 1.02 -3.27 2.98
N HIS A 66 1.11 -2.03 3.47
CA HIS A 66 -0.07 -1.18 3.64
C HIS A 66 -0.76 -0.97 2.28
N GLU A 67 0.04 -0.64 1.25
CA GLU A 67 -0.53 -0.46 -0.08
C GLU A 67 -1.00 -1.79 -0.69
N MET A 68 -0.29 -2.88 -0.41
CA MET A 68 -0.73 -4.20 -0.83
C MET A 68 -2.10 -4.55 -0.25
N LEU A 69 -2.35 -4.16 1.00
CA LEU A 69 -3.63 -4.42 1.64
C LEU A 69 -4.76 -3.64 0.96
N HIS A 70 -4.50 -2.39 0.56
CA HIS A 70 -5.47 -1.66 -0.25
C HIS A 70 -5.80 -2.42 -1.53
N ALA A 71 -4.77 -2.98 -2.18
CA ALA A 71 -4.97 -3.72 -3.41
C ALA A 71 -5.79 -5.00 -3.18
N LEU A 72 -5.52 -5.70 -2.09
CA LEU A 72 -6.27 -6.92 -1.76
C LEU A 72 -7.73 -6.60 -1.43
N LEU A 73 -7.96 -5.50 -0.72
CA LEU A 73 -9.31 -5.06 -0.39
C LEU A 73 -10.02 -4.42 -1.58
N ASP A 74 -9.24 -3.95 -2.54
CA ASP A 74 -9.74 -3.18 -3.67
C ASP A 74 -10.53 -1.96 -3.19
N HIS A 75 -9.95 -1.25 -2.22
CA HIS A 75 -10.65 -0.19 -1.49
C HIS A 75 -9.64 0.80 -0.93
N GLU A 76 -9.92 2.08 -1.05
CA GLU A 76 -8.99 3.11 -0.59
C GLU A 76 -9.14 3.49 0.88
N GLY A 77 -10.20 3.04 1.54
CA GLY A 77 -10.36 3.29 2.97
C GLY A 77 -9.48 2.39 3.81
N HIS A 78 -9.55 2.57 5.13
CA HIS A 78 -8.74 1.80 6.07
C HIS A 78 -9.65 1.03 7.05
N PRO A 79 -10.34 -0.03 6.60
CA PRO A 79 -11.17 -0.80 7.53
C PRO A 79 -10.34 -1.31 8.69
N ARG A 80 -10.78 -0.98 9.90
CA ARG A 80 -10.05 -1.29 11.12
C ARG A 80 -9.76 -2.77 11.25
N GLU A 81 -10.71 -3.62 10.86
CA GLU A 81 -10.53 -5.06 10.95
C GLU A 81 -9.27 -5.52 10.23
N TYR A 82 -8.99 -4.97 9.05
CA TYR A 82 -7.86 -5.41 8.25
C TYR A 82 -6.58 -4.66 8.59
N PHE A 83 -6.65 -3.35 8.68
CA PHE A 83 -5.45 -2.53 8.85
C PHE A 83 -4.92 -2.53 10.27
N ILE A 84 -5.77 -2.76 11.26
CA ILE A 84 -5.34 -2.74 12.66
C ILE A 84 -5.41 -4.13 13.25
N GLU A 85 -6.58 -4.77 13.21
CA GLU A 85 -6.80 -5.99 13.99
C GLU A 85 -6.16 -7.21 13.35
N ARG A 86 -6.20 -7.35 12.04
CA ARG A 86 -5.64 -8.52 11.37
C ARG A 86 -4.18 -8.36 11.01
N CYS A 87 -3.83 -7.26 10.37
CA CYS A 87 -2.50 -7.12 9.78
C CYS A 87 -1.58 -6.13 10.51
N GLY A 88 -2.14 -5.21 11.30
CA GLY A 88 -1.32 -4.23 12.00
C GLY A 88 -0.52 -3.35 11.06
N LEU A 89 -1.11 -2.92 9.96
CA LEU A 89 -0.43 -2.15 8.93
C LEU A 89 -0.88 -0.69 8.96
N THR A 90 -0.82 -0.09 10.15
CA THR A 90 -1.08 1.34 10.30
C THR A 90 0.17 2.01 10.85
N TRP A 91 0.20 3.32 10.73
CA TRP A 91 1.31 4.08 11.26
C TRP A 91 0.78 5.25 12.07
N ASP A 92 0.19 4.92 13.24
CA ASP A 92 -0.37 5.94 14.12
C ASP A 92 0.68 6.96 14.52
N SER A 93 1.92 6.52 14.66
CA SER A 93 3.03 7.40 15.02
C SER A 93 3.72 7.98 13.79
N TRP A 94 3.19 7.76 12.62
CA TRP A 94 3.84 8.10 11.36
C TRP A 94 2.88 8.91 10.51
N HIS A 95 3.32 10.06 10.07
CA HIS A 95 2.49 10.98 9.32
C HIS A 95 2.89 10.97 7.85
N GLY A 96 1.92 11.22 6.97
CA GLY A 96 2.18 11.29 5.54
C GLY A 96 1.90 10.00 4.78
N GLY A 97 1.42 8.98 5.46
CA GLY A 97 1.01 7.76 4.80
C GLY A 97 -0.45 7.81 4.38
N ASN A 98 -0.80 6.90 3.54
CA ASN A 98 -2.16 6.80 3.06
C ASN A 98 -2.75 5.43 3.37
#